data_7bb3823ee0f3891dba24517f9d98da55
#
_entry.id   7bb3823ee0f3891dba24517f9d98da55
#
_cell.length_a   1.000
_cell.length_b   1.000
_cell.length_c   1.000
_cell.angle_alpha   90.00
_cell.angle_beta   90.00
_cell.angle_gamma   90.00
#
_symmetry.space_group_name_H-M   'P 1'
#
loop_
_entity.id
_entity.type
_entity.pdbx_description
1 polymer ?
#
loop_
_entity_poly.entity_id
_entity_poly.type
_entity_poly.pdbx_seq_one_letter_code
_entity_poly.pdbx_strand_id
1 'polypeptide(L)'
;MSTNIELVSIMRKLGGNGPIYAEGLNKLGVEIIYLGCVGKERIHPVFHELEKRTQMIGIADPGYTEAIEFSDGKIIQSKTSSLNCLRWEDILDKIEIRELIRYFQESSLISFNNWTMIFNMNEIWEHILREVVPYVTEKSSKLIFFDLADPRKRTDEDVCCAISLIRQFKEAGFSVQLGMNLKEAVSIANLLYQENWDPGELVLEKLIRKLESAIKIDTIVVHPTDRAGCISNGIYEEVKGPYCSNPKFTTGAGDIFNSGFVYGQLQGKTYRESLLLGTATSGYYVRNGHSASTEELNEFINQWMMGKIN
;
A
#
# COMPACT_ATOMS: atom_id res chain seq x y z
N MET A 1 33.31 -30.32 -0.38
CA MET A 1 34.12 -29.09 -0.57
C MET A 1 33.31 -27.97 0.06
N SER A 2 33.82 -27.22 1.01
CA SER A 2 33.15 -26.06 1.61
C SER A 2 33.88 -24.80 1.15
N THR A 3 33.15 -23.76 0.81
CA THR A 3 33.70 -22.47 0.37
C THR A 3 33.12 -21.37 1.24
N ASN A 4 33.95 -20.50 1.75
CA ASN A 4 33.53 -19.29 2.47
C ASN A 4 33.43 -18.14 1.49
N ILE A 5 32.32 -17.42 1.51
CA ILE A 5 32.11 -16.21 0.72
C ILE A 5 31.84 -15.07 1.68
N GLU A 6 32.60 -13.99 1.55
CA GLU A 6 32.35 -12.76 2.30
C GLU A 6 31.24 -11.95 1.61
N LEU A 7 30.19 -11.60 2.37
CA LEU A 7 29.14 -10.70 1.91
C LEU A 7 29.44 -9.28 2.43
N VAL A 8 29.68 -8.35 1.52
CA VAL A 8 29.86 -6.95 1.85
C VAL A 8 28.54 -6.19 1.57
N SER A 9 27.95 -5.62 2.63
CA SER A 9 26.74 -4.83 2.50
C SER A 9 27.03 -3.50 1.81
N ILE A 10 26.53 -3.30 0.60
CA ILE A 10 26.71 -2.07 -0.18
C ILE A 10 25.68 -1.01 0.24
N MET A 11 24.43 -1.43 0.50
CA MET A 11 23.34 -0.53 0.86
C MET A 11 22.34 -1.22 1.77
N ARG A 12 21.85 -0.49 2.76
CA ARG A 12 20.66 -0.85 3.55
C ARG A 12 19.62 0.25 3.42
N LYS A 13 18.39 -0.12 3.14
CA LYS A 13 17.29 0.83 3.04
C LYS A 13 16.01 0.25 3.61
N LEU A 14 15.11 1.15 3.99
CA LEU A 14 13.74 0.85 4.31
C LEU A 14 13.08 0.09 3.17
N GLY A 15 12.29 -0.92 3.51
CA GLY A 15 11.52 -1.74 2.57
C GLY A 15 10.21 -2.19 3.19
N GLY A 16 9.39 -2.86 2.40
CA GLY A 16 8.05 -3.31 2.77
C GLY A 16 6.97 -2.28 2.42
N ASN A 17 5.80 -2.76 1.99
CA ASN A 17 4.70 -1.92 1.51
C ASN A 17 4.30 -0.83 2.54
N GLY A 18 3.97 -1.23 3.77
CA GLY A 18 3.54 -0.29 4.81
C GLY A 18 4.56 0.80 5.12
N PRO A 19 5.85 0.49 5.40
CA PRO A 19 6.85 1.53 5.68
C PRO A 19 7.13 2.46 4.50
N ILE A 20 7.15 1.96 3.25
CA ILE A 20 7.34 2.80 2.05
C ILE A 20 6.12 3.74 1.86
N TYR A 21 4.91 3.21 1.99
CA TYR A 21 3.69 3.99 1.94
C TYR A 21 3.65 5.09 3.02
N ALA A 22 3.99 4.74 4.27
CA ALA A 22 4.06 5.68 5.37
C ALA A 22 5.13 6.76 5.15
N GLU A 23 6.31 6.40 4.63
CA GLU A 23 7.34 7.37 4.27
C GLU A 23 6.83 8.35 3.19
N GLY A 24 6.15 7.84 2.15
CA GLY A 24 5.55 8.67 1.12
C GLY A 24 4.57 9.71 1.67
N LEU A 25 3.62 9.29 2.51
CA LEU A 25 2.66 10.18 3.17
C LEU A 25 3.35 11.19 4.11
N ASN A 26 4.32 10.72 4.91
CA ASN A 26 5.02 11.59 5.85
C ASN A 26 5.83 12.69 5.14
N LYS A 27 6.47 12.37 4.01
CA LYS A 27 7.17 13.34 3.17
C LYS A 27 6.23 14.42 2.60
N LEU A 28 4.96 14.09 2.41
CA LEU A 28 3.90 15.00 1.99
C LEU A 28 3.26 15.77 3.17
N GLY A 29 3.81 15.62 4.39
CA GLY A 29 3.37 16.35 5.58
C GLY A 29 2.18 15.74 6.32
N VAL A 30 1.85 14.47 6.07
CA VAL A 30 0.79 13.76 6.81
C VAL A 30 1.36 13.25 8.14
N GLU A 31 0.66 13.54 9.25
CA GLU A 31 0.95 12.93 10.55
C GLU A 31 0.53 11.47 10.56
N ILE A 32 1.39 10.59 11.09
CA ILE A 32 1.20 9.15 11.00
C ILE A 32 1.38 8.48 12.36
N ILE A 33 0.45 7.62 12.72
CA ILE A 33 0.63 6.58 13.72
C ILE A 33 0.83 5.26 12.96
N TYR A 34 2.00 4.68 13.10
CA TYR A 34 2.37 3.45 12.41
C TYR A 34 2.40 2.28 13.39
N LEU A 35 1.57 1.28 13.16
CA LEU A 35 1.51 0.03 13.92
C LEU A 35 1.97 -1.11 13.01
N GLY A 36 3.08 -1.83 13.36
CA GLY A 36 3.57 -2.87 12.48
C GLY A 36 4.85 -3.58 12.92
N CYS A 37 5.37 -4.42 12.04
CA CYS A 37 6.58 -5.20 12.25
C CYS A 37 7.83 -4.34 12.00
N VAL A 38 8.15 -3.46 12.93
CA VAL A 38 9.29 -2.52 12.84
C VAL A 38 10.30 -2.68 13.98
N GLY A 39 10.11 -3.69 14.85
CA GLY A 39 10.94 -4.04 16.00
C GLY A 39 10.09 -4.27 17.24
N LYS A 40 10.19 -5.46 17.85
CA LYS A 40 9.33 -5.85 18.98
C LYS A 40 9.73 -5.11 20.27
N GLU A 41 11.01 -5.05 20.59
CA GLU A 41 11.52 -4.44 21.83
C GLU A 41 11.97 -2.99 21.63
N ARG A 42 12.48 -2.69 20.44
CA ARG A 42 12.91 -1.35 20.01
C ARG A 42 12.76 -1.24 18.50
N ILE A 43 12.49 -0.06 18.02
CA ILE A 43 12.41 0.20 16.57
C ILE A 43 13.76 -0.13 15.92
N HIS A 44 13.71 -0.92 14.85
CA HIS A 44 14.92 -1.32 14.12
C HIS A 44 15.58 -0.10 13.44
N PRO A 45 16.91 0.05 13.49
CA PRO A 45 17.62 1.24 13.00
C PRO A 45 17.29 1.68 11.59
N VAL A 46 16.89 0.77 10.70
CA VAL A 46 16.50 1.11 9.31
C VAL A 46 15.28 2.04 9.26
N PHE A 47 14.45 2.08 10.31
CA PHE A 47 13.26 2.92 10.40
C PHE A 47 13.47 4.21 11.19
N HIS A 48 14.64 4.47 11.79
CA HIS A 48 14.85 5.63 12.66
C HIS A 48 14.56 6.98 11.97
N GLU A 49 14.80 7.09 10.66
CA GLU A 49 14.47 8.34 9.95
C GLU A 49 12.97 8.55 9.81
N LEU A 50 12.21 7.48 9.64
CA LEU A 50 10.75 7.53 9.64
C LEU A 50 10.21 7.75 11.07
N GLU A 51 10.78 7.07 12.07
CA GLU A 51 10.41 7.20 13.48
C GLU A 51 10.51 8.65 14.00
N LYS A 52 11.50 9.42 13.57
CA LYS A 52 11.64 10.84 13.96
C LYS A 52 10.43 11.71 13.61
N ARG A 53 9.61 11.27 12.70
CA ARG A 53 8.50 12.03 12.10
C ARG A 53 7.15 11.33 12.20
N THR A 54 7.12 10.15 12.81
CA THR A 54 5.91 9.31 12.96
C THR A 54 5.88 8.73 14.37
N GLN A 55 4.68 8.53 14.90
CA GLN A 55 4.53 7.70 16.08
C GLN A 55 4.59 6.23 15.64
N MET A 56 5.70 5.54 15.96
CA MET A 56 5.86 4.13 15.59
C MET A 56 5.62 3.20 16.77
N ILE A 57 4.80 2.18 16.56
CA ILE A 57 4.50 1.12 17.52
C ILE A 57 4.93 -0.21 16.91
N GLY A 58 6.02 -0.78 17.43
CA GLY A 58 6.56 -2.04 16.98
C GLY A 58 5.87 -3.23 17.61
N ILE A 59 5.18 -4.04 16.80
CA ILE A 59 4.47 -5.24 17.27
C ILE A 59 5.40 -6.45 17.21
N ALA A 60 6.15 -6.59 16.12
CA ALA A 60 7.08 -7.69 15.86
C ALA A 60 8.34 -7.16 15.17
N ASP A 61 9.36 -8.01 15.08
CA ASP A 61 10.55 -7.68 14.33
C ASP A 61 10.27 -7.60 12.84
N PRO A 62 10.97 -6.72 12.08
CA PRO A 62 10.75 -6.59 10.66
C PRO A 62 11.16 -7.84 9.88
N GLY A 63 10.56 -8.02 8.72
CA GLY A 63 11.10 -8.91 7.71
C GLY A 63 12.43 -8.36 7.18
N TYR A 64 13.26 -9.27 6.72
CA TYR A 64 14.58 -8.95 6.19
C TYR A 64 14.75 -9.57 4.81
N THR A 65 15.28 -8.81 3.87
CA THR A 65 15.58 -9.29 2.50
C THR A 65 17.00 -8.91 2.11
N GLU A 66 17.76 -9.90 1.69
CA GLU A 66 19.07 -9.72 1.07
C GLU A 66 18.94 -9.89 -0.45
N ALA A 67 19.43 -8.92 -1.20
CA ALA A 67 19.62 -9.03 -2.64
C ALA A 67 21.12 -9.15 -2.92
N ILE A 68 21.54 -10.31 -3.40
CA ILE A 68 22.91 -10.56 -3.84
C ILE A 68 22.93 -10.36 -5.35
N GLU A 69 23.61 -9.32 -5.82
CA GLU A 69 23.66 -8.94 -7.23
C GLU A 69 24.90 -9.51 -7.92
N PHE A 70 24.68 -10.07 -9.10
CA PHE A 70 25.70 -10.56 -10.03
C PHE A 70 25.61 -9.78 -11.34
N SER A 71 26.59 -9.92 -12.20
CA SER A 71 26.60 -9.24 -13.51
C SER A 71 25.47 -9.69 -14.46
N ASP A 72 24.93 -10.88 -14.26
CA ASP A 72 23.92 -11.53 -15.10
C ASP A 72 22.60 -11.80 -14.38
N GLY A 73 22.46 -11.39 -13.10
CA GLY A 73 21.22 -11.59 -12.35
C GLY A 73 21.35 -11.26 -10.87
N LYS A 74 20.34 -11.66 -10.10
CA LYS A 74 20.33 -11.48 -8.65
C LYS A 74 19.63 -12.64 -7.93
N ILE A 75 20.11 -12.95 -6.76
CA ILE A 75 19.44 -13.85 -5.80
C ILE A 75 18.80 -13.00 -4.71
N ILE A 76 17.51 -13.20 -4.45
CA ILE A 76 16.76 -12.51 -3.39
C ILE A 76 16.41 -13.55 -2.33
N GLN A 77 16.90 -13.33 -1.11
CA GLN A 77 16.62 -14.17 0.04
C GLN A 77 15.86 -13.36 1.08
N SER A 78 14.71 -13.88 1.53
CA SER A 78 13.85 -13.18 2.48
C SER A 78 13.64 -13.99 3.75
N LYS A 79 13.63 -13.30 4.89
CA LYS A 79 13.28 -13.80 6.20
C LYS A 79 12.02 -13.08 6.65
N THR A 80 10.87 -13.76 6.56
CA THR A 80 9.54 -13.15 6.76
C THR A 80 8.72 -13.81 7.86
N SER A 81 9.33 -14.75 8.62
CA SER A 81 8.63 -15.50 9.65
C SER A 81 7.97 -14.63 10.72
N SER A 82 8.59 -13.50 11.08
CA SER A 82 8.03 -12.54 12.05
C SER A 82 6.72 -11.91 11.56
N LEU A 83 6.59 -11.66 10.25
CA LEU A 83 5.36 -11.15 9.65
C LEU A 83 4.30 -12.25 9.55
N ASN A 84 4.72 -13.45 9.10
CA ASN A 84 3.81 -14.56 8.86
C ASN A 84 3.14 -15.06 10.14
N CYS A 85 3.81 -14.93 11.29
CA CYS A 85 3.32 -15.37 12.59
C CYS A 85 2.57 -14.29 13.38
N LEU A 86 2.49 -13.06 12.89
CA LEU A 86 1.79 -11.95 13.58
C LEU A 86 0.32 -12.30 13.80
N ARG A 87 -0.18 -12.08 15.03
CA ARG A 87 -1.55 -12.35 15.46
C ARG A 87 -2.19 -11.15 16.15
N TRP A 88 -3.48 -11.21 16.37
CA TRP A 88 -4.23 -10.20 17.10
C TRP A 88 -3.69 -9.96 18.52
N GLU A 89 -3.33 -11.05 19.23
CA GLU A 89 -2.77 -10.98 20.58
C GLU A 89 -1.46 -10.20 20.62
N ASP A 90 -0.60 -10.34 19.60
CA ASP A 90 0.65 -9.58 19.52
C ASP A 90 0.40 -8.06 19.44
N ILE A 91 -0.71 -7.65 18.83
CA ILE A 91 -1.15 -6.26 18.80
C ILE A 91 -1.57 -5.82 20.20
N LEU A 92 -2.41 -6.61 20.89
CA LEU A 92 -2.91 -6.30 22.23
C LEU A 92 -1.81 -6.34 23.31
N ASP A 93 -0.73 -7.09 23.10
CA ASP A 93 0.46 -7.07 23.94
C ASP A 93 1.22 -5.71 23.92
N LYS A 94 1.01 -4.91 22.88
CA LYS A 94 1.70 -3.62 22.67
C LYS A 94 0.81 -2.41 22.82
N ILE A 95 -0.48 -2.56 22.61
CA ILE A 95 -1.45 -1.46 22.67
C ILE A 95 -2.74 -1.93 23.31
N GLU A 96 -3.26 -1.16 24.25
CA GLU A 96 -4.57 -1.43 24.83
C GLU A 96 -5.67 -1.23 23.78
N ILE A 97 -6.71 -2.07 23.82
CA ILE A 97 -7.83 -1.98 22.88
C ILE A 97 -8.49 -0.58 22.88
N ARG A 98 -8.53 0.11 24.02
CA ARG A 98 -9.06 1.47 24.13
C ARG A 98 -8.25 2.48 23.34
N GLU A 99 -6.94 2.30 23.33
CA GLU A 99 -6.05 3.17 22.58
C GLU A 99 -6.16 2.90 21.07
N LEU A 100 -6.30 1.64 20.67
CA LEU A 100 -6.57 1.29 19.27
C LEU A 100 -7.90 1.90 18.80
N ILE A 101 -8.96 1.83 19.62
CA ILE A 101 -10.24 2.50 19.35
C ILE A 101 -10.04 4.01 19.18
N ARG A 102 -9.25 4.64 20.07
CA ARG A 102 -8.95 6.06 19.99
C ARG A 102 -8.25 6.42 18.69
N TYR A 103 -7.27 5.63 18.24
CA TYR A 103 -6.60 5.85 16.96
C TYR A 103 -7.57 5.78 15.78
N PHE A 104 -8.46 4.79 15.77
CA PHE A 104 -9.51 4.72 14.75
C PHE A 104 -10.48 5.91 14.82
N GLN A 105 -10.80 6.37 16.02
CA GLN A 105 -11.71 7.50 16.24
C GLN A 105 -11.09 8.84 15.79
N GLU A 106 -9.80 9.06 16.04
CA GLU A 106 -9.12 10.33 15.76
C GLU A 106 -8.58 10.42 14.33
N SER A 107 -8.32 9.28 13.67
CA SER A 107 -7.76 9.26 12.32
C SER A 107 -8.81 9.60 11.26
N SER A 108 -8.43 10.43 10.28
CA SER A 108 -9.19 10.65 9.05
C SER A 108 -8.96 9.55 8.01
N LEU A 109 -7.79 8.90 8.09
CA LEU A 109 -7.37 7.79 7.23
C LEU A 109 -6.89 6.62 8.08
N ILE A 110 -7.37 5.43 7.75
CA ILE A 110 -6.85 4.16 8.25
C ILE A 110 -6.36 3.36 7.04
N SER A 111 -5.14 2.83 7.09
CA SER A 111 -4.59 2.07 5.96
C SER A 111 -4.11 0.69 6.39
N PHE A 112 -4.53 -0.31 5.64
CA PHE A 112 -4.09 -1.70 5.80
C PHE A 112 -3.21 -2.09 4.62
N ASN A 113 -1.94 -2.33 4.88
CA ASN A 113 -0.95 -2.66 3.86
C ASN A 113 -0.33 -4.03 4.10
N ASN A 114 0.09 -4.68 3.00
CA ASN A 114 0.86 -5.92 3.04
C ASN A 114 0.09 -7.13 3.63
N TRP A 115 -1.19 -7.26 3.31
CA TRP A 115 -2.02 -8.40 3.71
C TRP A 115 -1.38 -9.75 3.32
N THR A 116 -0.75 -9.80 2.16
CA THR A 116 -0.13 -11.02 1.61
C THR A 116 0.90 -11.64 2.53
N MET A 117 1.74 -10.83 3.20
CA MET A 117 2.84 -11.36 4.03
C MET A 117 2.43 -11.58 5.49
N ILE A 118 1.31 -11.05 5.92
CA ILE A 118 0.74 -11.25 7.26
C ILE A 118 -0.37 -12.29 7.17
N PHE A 119 -0.03 -13.56 7.39
CA PHE A 119 -0.94 -14.68 7.11
C PHE A 119 -2.25 -14.62 7.91
N ASN A 120 -2.21 -14.07 9.12
CA ASN A 120 -3.38 -13.93 9.97
C ASN A 120 -4.11 -12.58 9.78
N MET A 121 -3.86 -11.83 8.71
CA MET A 121 -4.46 -10.51 8.52
C MET A 121 -6.00 -10.58 8.41
N ASN A 122 -6.55 -11.64 7.84
CA ASN A 122 -8.02 -11.83 7.81
C ASN A 122 -8.58 -11.92 9.23
N GLU A 123 -7.96 -12.72 10.10
CA GLU A 123 -8.33 -12.83 11.52
C GLU A 123 -8.17 -11.49 12.25
N ILE A 124 -7.08 -10.75 12.01
CA ILE A 124 -6.87 -9.41 12.59
C ILE A 124 -7.99 -8.46 12.16
N TRP A 125 -8.41 -8.47 10.88
CA TRP A 125 -9.51 -7.63 10.40
C TRP A 125 -10.86 -8.04 11.01
N GLU A 126 -11.11 -9.34 11.22
CA GLU A 126 -12.30 -9.82 11.92
C GLU A 126 -12.37 -9.30 13.37
N HIS A 127 -11.24 -9.34 14.07
CA HIS A 127 -11.14 -8.77 15.42
C HIS A 127 -11.38 -7.26 15.42
N ILE A 128 -10.77 -6.51 14.48
CA ILE A 128 -10.99 -5.07 14.35
C ILE A 128 -12.47 -4.76 14.09
N LEU A 129 -13.12 -5.49 13.17
CA LEU A 129 -14.54 -5.33 12.88
C LEU A 129 -15.42 -5.60 14.10
N ARG A 130 -15.07 -6.60 14.91
CA ARG A 130 -15.85 -7.01 16.09
C ARG A 130 -15.57 -6.17 17.33
N GLU A 131 -14.33 -5.78 17.58
CA GLU A 131 -13.87 -5.24 18.86
C GLU A 131 -13.52 -3.75 18.83
N VAL A 132 -13.24 -3.18 17.65
CA VAL A 132 -12.86 -1.78 17.48
C VAL A 132 -13.96 -0.99 16.79
N VAL A 133 -14.39 -1.44 15.63
CA VAL A 133 -15.33 -0.73 14.74
C VAL A 133 -16.67 -0.36 15.41
N PRO A 134 -17.27 -1.17 16.31
CA PRO A 134 -18.52 -0.78 16.99
C PRO A 134 -18.41 0.49 17.84
N TYR A 135 -17.22 0.82 18.30
CA TYR A 135 -16.96 1.97 19.18
C TYR A 135 -16.52 3.23 18.43
N VAL A 136 -16.30 3.14 17.11
CA VAL A 136 -15.94 4.28 16.26
C VAL A 136 -17.21 5.00 15.79
N THR A 137 -17.25 6.31 15.96
CA THR A 137 -18.33 7.19 15.48
C THR A 137 -17.94 7.90 14.19
N GLU A 138 -18.89 8.55 13.51
CA GLU A 138 -18.64 9.35 12.29
C GLU A 138 -17.85 8.60 11.20
N LYS A 139 -18.13 7.30 11.06
CA LYS A 139 -17.40 6.42 10.14
C LYS A 139 -17.43 6.90 8.69
N SER A 140 -18.52 7.54 8.26
CA SER A 140 -18.67 8.04 6.89
C SER A 140 -17.68 9.17 6.51
N SER A 141 -17.11 9.85 7.51
CA SER A 141 -16.05 10.85 7.30
C SER A 141 -14.64 10.28 7.31
N LYS A 142 -14.50 8.97 7.53
CA LYS A 142 -13.22 8.27 7.65
C LYS A 142 -12.97 7.41 6.43
N LEU A 143 -11.77 7.56 5.88
CA LEU A 143 -11.29 6.77 4.76
C LEU A 143 -10.57 5.52 5.27
N ILE A 144 -10.92 4.35 4.75
CA ILE A 144 -10.11 3.13 4.90
C ILE A 144 -9.52 2.76 3.54
N PHE A 145 -8.19 2.68 3.49
CA PHE A 145 -7.44 2.29 2.30
C PHE A 145 -6.80 0.91 2.49
N PHE A 146 -7.03 0.02 1.54
CA PHE A 146 -6.46 -1.32 1.51
C PHE A 146 -5.45 -1.47 0.37
N ASP A 147 -4.33 -2.12 0.67
CA ASP A 147 -3.37 -2.64 -0.29
C ASP A 147 -3.03 -4.08 0.10
N LEU A 148 -3.47 -5.04 -0.72
CA LEU A 148 -3.26 -6.46 -0.46
C LEU A 148 -1.82 -6.91 -0.76
N ALA A 149 -1.02 -6.11 -1.47
CA ALA A 149 0.22 -6.51 -2.11
C ALA A 149 -0.05 -7.64 -3.14
N ASP A 150 0.83 -8.65 -3.30
CA ASP A 150 0.66 -9.69 -4.31
C ASP A 150 -0.29 -10.83 -3.86
N PRO A 151 -1.60 -10.79 -4.18
CA PRO A 151 -2.57 -11.78 -3.70
C PRO A 151 -2.30 -13.19 -4.21
N ARG A 152 -1.53 -13.36 -5.30
CA ARG A 152 -1.19 -14.69 -5.87
C ARG A 152 -0.33 -15.56 -4.94
N LYS A 153 0.20 -14.99 -3.85
CA LYS A 153 0.97 -15.72 -2.81
C LYS A 153 0.07 -16.30 -1.72
N ARG A 154 -1.22 -16.11 -1.81
CA ARG A 154 -2.23 -16.61 -0.87
C ARG A 154 -3.19 -17.55 -1.59
N THR A 155 -3.98 -18.30 -0.84
CA THR A 155 -5.00 -19.16 -1.44
C THR A 155 -6.18 -18.35 -1.96
N ASP A 156 -6.94 -18.92 -2.89
CA ASP A 156 -8.14 -18.28 -3.43
C ASP A 156 -9.19 -18.02 -2.33
N GLU A 157 -9.30 -18.92 -1.37
CA GLU A 157 -10.17 -18.79 -0.20
C GLU A 157 -9.75 -17.60 0.67
N ASP A 158 -8.45 -17.43 0.90
CA ASP A 158 -7.92 -16.28 1.66
C ASP A 158 -8.25 -14.95 0.97
N VAL A 159 -8.09 -14.89 -0.35
CA VAL A 159 -8.42 -13.68 -1.15
C VAL A 159 -9.92 -13.39 -1.09
N CYS A 160 -10.76 -14.40 -1.28
CA CYS A 160 -12.22 -14.24 -1.17
C CYS A 160 -12.64 -13.78 0.22
N CYS A 161 -12.03 -14.32 1.29
CA CYS A 161 -12.25 -13.90 2.67
C CYS A 161 -11.83 -12.42 2.86
N ALA A 162 -10.63 -12.03 2.41
CA ALA A 162 -10.17 -10.65 2.48
C ALA A 162 -11.14 -9.67 1.80
N ILE A 163 -11.61 -9.98 0.58
CA ILE A 163 -12.58 -9.15 -0.14
C ILE A 163 -13.90 -9.04 0.63
N SER A 164 -14.36 -10.13 1.25
CA SER A 164 -15.56 -10.12 2.09
C SER A 164 -15.40 -9.22 3.31
N LEU A 165 -14.23 -9.27 3.99
CA LEU A 165 -13.93 -8.43 5.14
C LEU A 165 -13.80 -6.95 4.76
N ILE A 166 -13.14 -6.64 3.63
CA ILE A 166 -13.07 -5.27 3.10
C ILE A 166 -14.48 -4.70 2.86
N ARG A 167 -15.40 -5.50 2.32
CA ARG A 167 -16.80 -5.10 2.15
C ARG A 167 -17.49 -4.83 3.48
N GLN A 168 -17.22 -5.63 4.51
CA GLN A 168 -17.80 -5.43 5.85
C GLN A 168 -17.38 -4.09 6.48
N PHE A 169 -16.17 -3.58 6.21
CA PHE A 169 -15.79 -2.22 6.62
C PHE A 169 -16.69 -1.15 5.96
N LYS A 170 -17.02 -1.32 4.67
CA LYS A 170 -17.99 -0.45 4.01
C LYS A 170 -19.37 -0.57 4.61
N GLU A 171 -19.85 -1.78 4.84
CA GLU A 171 -21.15 -2.04 5.47
C GLU A 171 -21.23 -1.47 6.89
N ALA A 172 -20.10 -1.40 7.59
CA ALA A 172 -19.99 -0.71 8.89
C ALA A 172 -20.06 0.81 8.79
N GLY A 173 -20.02 1.39 7.59
CA GLY A 173 -20.24 2.81 7.32
C GLY A 173 -18.99 3.64 6.98
N PHE A 174 -17.83 3.02 6.80
CA PHE A 174 -16.62 3.72 6.36
C PHE A 174 -16.63 3.99 4.84
N SER A 175 -15.86 4.99 4.40
CA SER A 175 -15.49 5.14 3.00
C SER A 175 -14.32 4.20 2.70
N VAL A 176 -14.51 3.21 1.82
CA VAL A 176 -13.55 2.12 1.61
C VAL A 176 -12.96 2.16 0.20
N GLN A 177 -11.63 2.11 0.13
CA GLN A 177 -10.87 2.11 -1.12
C GLN A 177 -9.90 0.93 -1.17
N LEU A 178 -9.73 0.34 -2.35
CA LEU A 178 -8.77 -0.72 -2.63
C LEU A 178 -7.85 -0.31 -3.78
N GLY A 179 -6.54 -0.20 -3.48
CA GLY A 179 -5.49 0.07 -4.45
C GLY A 179 -4.83 -1.22 -4.94
N MET A 180 -4.56 -1.29 -6.25
CA MET A 180 -3.94 -2.46 -6.90
C MET A 180 -3.07 -2.03 -8.08
N ASN A 181 -1.99 -2.75 -8.32
CA ASN A 181 -1.34 -2.70 -9.63
C ASN A 181 -2.12 -3.53 -10.65
N LEU A 182 -1.78 -3.40 -11.95
CA LEU A 182 -2.50 -4.09 -13.02
C LEU A 182 -2.50 -5.62 -12.86
N LYS A 183 -1.37 -6.21 -12.42
CA LYS A 183 -1.25 -7.68 -12.24
C LYS A 183 -2.13 -8.19 -11.10
N GLU A 184 -2.19 -7.45 -10.01
CA GLU A 184 -3.05 -7.75 -8.86
C GLU A 184 -4.52 -7.65 -9.24
N ALA A 185 -4.90 -6.57 -9.92
CA ALA A 185 -6.26 -6.33 -10.41
C ALA A 185 -6.74 -7.45 -11.36
N VAL A 186 -5.89 -7.85 -12.31
CA VAL A 186 -6.18 -8.97 -13.21
C VAL A 186 -6.29 -10.29 -12.45
N SER A 187 -5.39 -10.56 -11.50
CA SER A 187 -5.43 -11.78 -10.69
C SER A 187 -6.74 -11.89 -9.90
N ILE A 188 -7.16 -10.82 -9.24
CA ILE A 188 -8.42 -10.79 -8.49
C ILE A 188 -9.64 -10.91 -9.44
N ALA A 189 -9.62 -10.25 -10.59
CA ALA A 189 -10.70 -10.38 -11.56
C ALA A 189 -10.81 -11.81 -12.10
N ASN A 190 -9.69 -12.45 -12.42
CA ASN A 190 -9.67 -13.86 -12.87
C ASN A 190 -10.23 -14.80 -11.82
N LEU A 191 -9.87 -14.60 -10.55
CA LEU A 191 -10.41 -15.38 -9.44
C LEU A 191 -11.94 -15.19 -9.30
N LEU A 192 -12.41 -13.95 -9.26
CA LEU A 192 -13.82 -13.65 -8.97
C LEU A 192 -14.79 -14.04 -10.11
N TYR A 193 -14.29 -14.02 -11.34
CA TYR A 193 -15.11 -14.34 -12.52
C TYR A 193 -14.79 -15.69 -13.16
N GLN A 194 -13.74 -16.40 -12.66
CA GLN A 194 -13.23 -17.64 -13.26
C GLN A 194 -12.88 -17.47 -14.74
N GLU A 195 -12.35 -16.31 -15.12
CA GLU A 195 -11.95 -15.91 -16.47
C GLU A 195 -10.42 -15.79 -16.54
N ASN A 196 -9.87 -15.88 -17.76
CA ASN A 196 -8.47 -15.62 -18.04
C ASN A 196 -8.34 -14.33 -18.83
N TRP A 197 -8.10 -13.22 -18.14
CA TRP A 197 -7.86 -11.94 -18.77
C TRP A 197 -6.38 -11.78 -19.11
N ASP A 198 -6.12 -11.35 -20.37
CA ASP A 198 -4.77 -11.01 -20.79
C ASP A 198 -4.49 -9.53 -20.47
N PRO A 199 -3.47 -9.24 -19.65
CA PRO A 199 -3.08 -7.85 -19.36
C PRO A 199 -2.72 -7.03 -20.60
N GLY A 200 -2.27 -7.68 -21.70
CA GLY A 200 -1.82 -7.01 -22.93
C GLY A 200 -2.94 -6.46 -23.81
N GLU A 201 -4.16 -7.03 -23.73
CA GLU A 201 -5.32 -6.64 -24.53
C GLU A 201 -6.37 -5.85 -23.74
N LEU A 202 -6.05 -5.43 -22.52
CA LEU A 202 -7.03 -5.06 -21.52
C LEU A 202 -7.34 -3.56 -21.55
N VAL A 203 -8.62 -3.21 -21.74
CA VAL A 203 -9.14 -1.86 -21.49
C VAL A 203 -9.30 -1.67 -19.99
N LEU A 204 -8.53 -0.76 -19.40
CA LEU A 204 -8.45 -0.54 -17.95
C LEU A 204 -9.84 -0.26 -17.33
N GLU A 205 -10.65 0.57 -17.98
CA GLU A 205 -12.02 0.85 -17.53
C GLU A 205 -12.86 -0.42 -17.39
N LYS A 206 -12.80 -1.33 -18.37
CA LYS A 206 -13.57 -2.57 -18.34
C LYS A 206 -13.16 -3.47 -17.16
N LEU A 207 -11.87 -3.55 -16.87
CA LEU A 207 -11.36 -4.29 -15.72
C LEU A 207 -11.88 -3.69 -14.41
N ILE A 208 -11.71 -2.37 -14.23
CA ILE A 208 -12.09 -1.68 -13.00
C ILE A 208 -13.60 -1.77 -12.76
N ARG A 209 -14.45 -1.61 -13.81
CA ARG A 209 -15.90 -1.79 -13.68
C ARG A 209 -16.31 -3.21 -13.29
N LYS A 210 -15.61 -4.23 -13.79
CA LYS A 210 -15.84 -5.61 -13.34
C LYS A 210 -15.46 -5.76 -11.85
N LEU A 211 -14.32 -5.26 -11.44
CA LEU A 211 -13.90 -5.32 -10.03
C LEU A 211 -14.88 -4.58 -9.11
N GLU A 212 -15.36 -3.37 -9.51
CA GLU A 212 -16.38 -2.64 -8.76
C GLU A 212 -17.63 -3.47 -8.54
N SER A 213 -18.15 -4.09 -9.61
CA SER A 213 -19.39 -4.88 -9.55
C SER A 213 -19.27 -6.13 -8.69
N ALA A 214 -18.07 -6.72 -8.60
CA ALA A 214 -17.81 -7.92 -7.80
C ALA A 214 -17.46 -7.59 -6.34
N ILE A 215 -16.57 -6.59 -6.12
CA ILE A 215 -16.06 -6.25 -4.80
C ILE A 215 -17.06 -5.40 -4.01
N LYS A 216 -17.80 -4.48 -4.67
CA LYS A 216 -18.87 -3.64 -4.10
C LYS A 216 -18.43 -2.75 -2.94
N ILE A 217 -17.31 -2.07 -3.10
CA ILE A 217 -16.82 -1.02 -2.20
C ILE A 217 -16.92 0.36 -2.87
N ASP A 218 -16.51 1.44 -2.18
CA ASP A 218 -16.73 2.80 -2.67
C ASP A 218 -15.78 3.17 -3.81
N THR A 219 -14.50 2.73 -3.75
CA THR A 219 -13.53 3.08 -4.77
C THR A 219 -12.57 1.93 -5.06
N ILE A 220 -12.39 1.64 -6.34
CA ILE A 220 -11.34 0.76 -6.87
C ILE A 220 -10.33 1.61 -7.62
N VAL A 221 -9.06 1.47 -7.30
CA VAL A 221 -7.94 2.18 -7.94
C VAL A 221 -6.99 1.16 -8.54
N VAL A 222 -6.66 1.33 -9.82
CA VAL A 222 -5.68 0.47 -10.51
C VAL A 222 -4.62 1.34 -11.19
N HIS A 223 -3.35 1.06 -10.91
CA HIS A 223 -2.21 1.83 -11.40
C HIS A 223 -1.24 0.98 -12.24
N PRO A 224 -1.45 0.85 -13.55
CA PRO A 224 -0.41 0.42 -14.48
C PRO A 224 0.83 1.34 -14.43
N THR A 225 1.88 0.98 -15.20
CA THR A 225 3.14 1.73 -15.17
C THR A 225 3.09 3.09 -15.88
N ASP A 226 2.15 3.28 -16.81
CA ASP A 226 2.05 4.47 -17.69
C ASP A 226 0.80 5.32 -17.44
N ARG A 227 -0.12 4.83 -16.60
CA ARG A 227 -1.40 5.48 -16.32
C ARG A 227 -1.94 5.04 -14.96
N ALA A 228 -3.04 5.64 -14.54
CA ALA A 228 -3.82 5.15 -13.43
C ALA A 228 -5.32 5.44 -13.67
N GLY A 229 -6.18 4.53 -13.21
CA GLY A 229 -7.62 4.69 -13.27
C GLY A 229 -8.28 4.34 -11.95
N CYS A 230 -9.42 4.95 -11.69
CA CYS A 230 -10.28 4.57 -10.58
C CYS A 230 -11.76 4.64 -10.97
N ILE A 231 -12.56 3.95 -10.20
CA ILE A 231 -14.02 4.10 -10.24
C ILE A 231 -14.51 4.41 -8.82
N SER A 232 -15.38 5.40 -8.71
CA SER A 232 -16.05 5.72 -7.46
C SER A 232 -17.47 6.19 -7.75
N ASN A 233 -18.45 5.65 -7.02
CA ASN A 233 -19.86 5.93 -7.25
C ASN A 233 -20.29 5.77 -8.73
N GLY A 234 -19.74 4.75 -9.43
CA GLY A 234 -20.01 4.47 -10.84
C GLY A 234 -19.31 5.40 -11.84
N ILE A 235 -18.60 6.44 -11.37
CA ILE A 235 -17.86 7.38 -12.22
C ILE A 235 -16.43 6.88 -12.39
N TYR A 236 -16.03 6.63 -13.64
CA TYR A 236 -14.67 6.24 -14.00
C TYR A 236 -13.84 7.47 -14.35
N GLU A 237 -12.64 7.52 -13.81
CA GLU A 237 -11.60 8.50 -14.14
C GLU A 237 -10.29 7.78 -14.48
N GLU A 238 -9.59 8.29 -15.50
CA GLU A 238 -8.25 7.80 -15.89
C GLU A 238 -7.33 8.97 -16.19
N VAL A 239 -6.06 8.82 -15.84
CA VAL A 239 -5.00 9.77 -16.16
C VAL A 239 -3.78 9.04 -16.69
N LYS A 240 -3.04 9.68 -17.61
CA LYS A 240 -1.70 9.24 -18.00
C LYS A 240 -0.70 9.71 -16.95
N GLY A 241 0.30 8.89 -16.66
CA GLY A 241 1.41 9.23 -15.77
C GLY A 241 2.66 9.70 -16.53
N PRO A 242 3.64 10.28 -15.82
CA PRO A 242 4.95 10.60 -16.37
C PRO A 242 5.76 9.30 -16.51
N TYR A 243 5.59 8.59 -17.61
CA TYR A 243 6.28 7.32 -17.87
C TYR A 243 7.80 7.47 -17.82
N CYS A 244 8.49 6.53 -17.19
CA CYS A 244 9.94 6.50 -17.07
C CYS A 244 10.49 5.22 -17.74
N SER A 245 11.19 5.37 -18.86
CA SER A 245 11.75 4.23 -19.60
C SER A 245 12.98 3.61 -18.92
N ASN A 246 13.68 4.36 -18.09
CA ASN A 246 14.87 3.89 -17.37
C ASN A 246 14.77 4.24 -15.86
N PRO A 247 13.94 3.53 -15.09
CA PRO A 247 13.75 3.81 -13.68
C PRO A 247 14.98 3.41 -12.87
N LYS A 248 15.35 4.25 -11.88
CA LYS A 248 16.38 3.89 -10.89
C LYS A 248 15.89 2.81 -9.94
N PHE A 249 14.63 2.92 -9.52
CA PHE A 249 13.97 1.96 -8.63
C PHE A 249 12.53 1.74 -9.07
N THR A 250 12.10 0.48 -9.08
CA THR A 250 10.70 0.11 -9.35
C THR A 250 9.99 -0.48 -8.12
N THR A 251 10.76 -1.08 -7.19
CA THR A 251 10.21 -1.64 -5.95
C THR A 251 9.72 -0.50 -5.06
N GLY A 252 8.48 -0.57 -4.62
CA GLY A 252 7.83 0.46 -3.81
C GLY A 252 7.14 1.57 -4.61
N ALA A 253 7.25 1.57 -5.96
CA ALA A 253 6.59 2.57 -6.79
C ALA A 253 5.06 2.57 -6.65
N GLY A 254 4.45 1.39 -6.44
CA GLY A 254 3.03 1.23 -6.15
C GLY A 254 2.65 1.81 -4.79
N ASP A 255 3.44 1.54 -3.75
CA ASP A 255 3.22 2.10 -2.41
C ASP A 255 3.29 3.63 -2.43
N ILE A 256 4.24 4.19 -3.19
CA ILE A 256 4.38 5.64 -3.36
C ILE A 256 3.24 6.21 -4.21
N PHE A 257 2.74 5.49 -5.23
CA PHE A 257 1.52 5.89 -5.94
C PHE A 257 0.34 5.98 -4.97
N ASN A 258 0.12 4.93 -4.17
CA ASN A 258 -0.95 4.87 -3.19
C ASN A 258 -0.86 6.03 -2.19
N SER A 259 0.35 6.38 -1.72
CA SER A 259 0.56 7.52 -0.82
C SER A 259 0.15 8.85 -1.46
N GLY A 260 0.52 9.11 -2.70
CA GLY A 260 0.15 10.33 -3.44
C GLY A 260 -1.35 10.41 -3.75
N PHE A 261 -1.96 9.28 -4.13
CA PHE A 261 -3.39 9.19 -4.38
C PHE A 261 -4.22 9.50 -3.12
N VAL A 262 -3.89 8.83 -2.01
CA VAL A 262 -4.60 9.02 -0.75
C VAL A 262 -4.34 10.40 -0.15
N TYR A 263 -3.13 10.96 -0.30
CA TYR A 263 -2.83 12.34 0.05
C TYR A 263 -3.79 13.31 -0.66
N GLY A 264 -4.04 13.11 -1.96
CA GLY A 264 -5.02 13.91 -2.69
C GLY A 264 -6.41 13.84 -2.07
N GLN A 265 -6.87 12.63 -1.67
CA GLN A 265 -8.16 12.46 -1.00
C GLN A 265 -8.21 13.18 0.36
N LEU A 266 -7.15 13.10 1.15
CA LEU A 266 -7.04 13.81 2.44
C LEU A 266 -7.06 15.34 2.27
N GLN A 267 -6.58 15.85 1.13
CA GLN A 267 -6.62 17.28 0.76
C GLN A 267 -7.95 17.69 0.10
N GLY A 268 -8.96 16.81 0.06
CA GLY A 268 -10.26 17.10 -0.57
C GLY A 268 -10.20 17.28 -2.10
N LYS A 269 -9.20 16.72 -2.75
CA LYS A 269 -9.06 16.74 -4.21
C LYS A 269 -10.05 15.80 -4.88
N THR A 270 -10.40 16.10 -6.11
CA THR A 270 -11.16 15.18 -6.97
C THR A 270 -10.39 13.88 -7.20
N TYR A 271 -11.09 12.82 -7.58
CA TYR A 271 -10.43 11.53 -7.90
C TYR A 271 -9.42 11.67 -9.05
N ARG A 272 -9.74 12.48 -10.06
CA ARG A 272 -8.82 12.78 -11.16
C ARG A 272 -7.54 13.46 -10.68
N GLU A 273 -7.66 14.49 -9.83
CA GLU A 273 -6.49 15.17 -9.24
C GLU A 273 -5.69 14.22 -8.34
N SER A 274 -6.37 13.34 -7.59
CA SER A 274 -5.72 12.35 -6.73
C SER A 274 -4.95 11.31 -7.56
N LEU A 275 -5.50 10.86 -8.70
CA LEU A 275 -4.77 10.01 -9.66
C LEU A 275 -3.52 10.72 -10.21
N LEU A 276 -3.62 12.02 -10.54
CA LEU A 276 -2.47 12.82 -11.00
C LEU A 276 -1.40 12.94 -9.91
N LEU A 277 -1.80 13.17 -8.66
CA LEU A 277 -0.86 13.19 -7.52
C LEU A 277 -0.19 11.82 -7.32
N GLY A 278 -0.95 10.72 -7.37
CA GLY A 278 -0.41 9.37 -7.29
C GLY A 278 0.61 9.08 -8.39
N THR A 279 0.27 9.39 -9.65
CA THR A 279 1.20 9.17 -10.79
C THR A 279 2.43 10.07 -10.72
N ALA A 280 2.29 11.32 -10.28
CA ALA A 280 3.40 12.25 -10.11
C ALA A 280 4.35 11.80 -8.99
N THR A 281 3.83 11.40 -7.84
CA THR A 281 4.61 10.92 -6.69
C THR A 281 5.42 9.67 -7.06
N SER A 282 4.76 8.70 -7.69
CA SER A 282 5.43 7.48 -8.20
C SER A 282 6.42 7.80 -9.30
N GLY A 283 6.08 8.69 -10.23
CA GLY A 283 6.94 9.13 -11.32
C GLY A 283 8.20 9.84 -10.84
N TYR A 284 8.11 10.63 -9.77
CA TYR A 284 9.27 11.22 -9.09
C TYR A 284 10.14 10.14 -8.46
N TYR A 285 9.51 9.24 -7.68
CA TYR A 285 10.20 8.17 -6.96
C TYR A 285 11.04 7.27 -7.87
N VAL A 286 10.48 6.80 -8.97
CA VAL A 286 11.20 5.90 -9.87
C VAL A 286 12.40 6.55 -10.55
N ARG A 287 12.41 7.88 -10.68
CA ARG A 287 13.53 8.66 -11.24
C ARG A 287 14.61 9.00 -10.22
N ASN A 288 14.20 9.31 -8.98
CA ASN A 288 15.09 9.86 -7.95
C ASN A 288 15.52 8.81 -6.92
N GLY A 289 14.72 7.76 -6.69
CA GLY A 289 15.00 6.67 -5.76
C GLY A 289 14.64 6.96 -4.30
N HIS A 290 13.95 8.07 -4.04
CA HIS A 290 13.41 8.46 -2.75
C HIS A 290 12.05 9.15 -2.90
N SER A 291 11.27 9.19 -1.83
CA SER A 291 9.97 9.86 -1.76
C SER A 291 10.13 11.38 -1.84
N ALA A 292 9.26 12.04 -2.62
CA ALA A 292 9.27 13.49 -2.76
C ALA A 292 8.75 14.20 -1.52
N SER A 293 9.35 15.33 -1.15
CA SER A 293 8.68 16.33 -0.31
C SER A 293 7.59 17.05 -1.09
N THR A 294 6.76 17.83 -0.40
CA THR A 294 5.71 18.64 -1.06
C THR A 294 6.31 19.64 -2.07
N GLU A 295 7.44 20.23 -1.75
CA GLU A 295 8.15 21.19 -2.62
C GLU A 295 8.70 20.49 -3.87
N GLU A 296 9.38 19.35 -3.68
CA GLU A 296 9.94 18.54 -4.78
C GLU A 296 8.82 18.01 -5.69
N LEU A 297 7.69 17.59 -5.12
CA LEU A 297 6.55 17.12 -5.89
C LEU A 297 5.93 18.24 -6.73
N ASN A 298 5.76 19.43 -6.15
CA ASN A 298 5.23 20.59 -6.87
C ASN A 298 6.16 21.01 -8.02
N GLU A 299 7.47 21.02 -7.81
CA GLU A 299 8.44 21.29 -8.88
C GLU A 299 8.37 20.24 -9.98
N PHE A 300 8.31 18.96 -9.61
CA PHE A 300 8.19 17.86 -10.55
C PHE A 300 6.91 17.96 -11.40
N ILE A 301 5.76 18.25 -10.78
CA ILE A 301 4.49 18.42 -11.48
C ILE A 301 4.59 19.59 -12.46
N ASN A 302 5.18 20.72 -12.07
CA ASN A 302 5.36 21.88 -12.95
C ASN A 302 6.24 21.52 -14.17
N GLN A 303 7.34 20.79 -13.96
CA GLN A 303 8.21 20.34 -15.05
C GLN A 303 7.48 19.36 -15.99
N TRP A 304 6.66 18.46 -15.43
CA TRP A 304 5.84 17.54 -16.21
C TRP A 304 4.79 18.27 -17.04
N MET A 305 4.05 19.22 -16.45
CA MET A 305 3.07 20.04 -17.17
C MET A 305 3.69 20.88 -18.30
N MET A 306 4.96 21.29 -18.16
CA MET A 306 5.72 21.99 -19.20
C MET A 306 6.29 21.04 -20.29
N GLY A 307 6.03 19.73 -20.19
CA GLY A 307 6.58 18.74 -21.13
C GLY A 307 8.10 18.52 -21.01
N LYS A 308 8.72 18.93 -19.91
CA LYS A 308 10.14 18.75 -19.64
C LYS A 308 10.47 17.38 -19.06
N ILE A 309 9.45 16.64 -18.66
CA ILE A 309 9.50 15.26 -18.15
C ILE A 309 8.58 14.44 -19.03
N ASN A 310 9.13 13.37 -19.62
CA ASN A 310 8.37 12.41 -20.42
C ASN A 310 7.87 11.29 -19.54
#